data_e5c1e3a03e0f3860a02c790ebd1e758a
#
_entry.id   e5c1e3a03e0f3860a02c790ebd1e758a
#
_cell.length_a   1.000
_cell.length_b   1.000
_cell.length_c   1.000
_cell.angle_alpha   90.00
_cell.angle_beta   90.00
_cell.angle_gamma   90.00
#
_symmetry.space_group_name_H-M   'P 1'
#
loop_
_entity.id
_entity.type
_entity.pdbx_description
1 polymer ?
#
loop_
_entity_poly.entity_id
_entity_poly.type
_entity_poly.pdbx_seq_one_letter_code
_entity_poly.pdbx_strand_id
1 'polypeptide(L)'
;MVQGTVARRGARARWDRHVASAPRNDRPFEAVIHFADTPVNIYQLRQWYEPMRRLAERHPVAVITGDVESAAFLADECPLPVVLHPTVGETERWLRTQRVGIVFYVNQNALNFRMLRFRDPAHIFISHGESDKDYMASNQLKAYDHTFIAGQAAYDRIGRRLVDFDREWHLVRIGRPQVDVQHPGPDLPDDGRTVVLYAPTWEGDRPTMEYSSLRSHALPMLDALLATGRHRVVYRPHPRTGAFDPSYRALHQSLVTKLESANRADPKAAHVVDADSPFGWHLDAADVCVSDISAVAFDWLATGKPLLLTEPASPTAEVDRDGLAGRLDTFHADRAADVVEELERAAGDDERARYAAIVEHYFGDVTPGTSLGRFLDACEQILSRRARLSGHGPEHGAAG
;
A
#
# COMPACT_ATOMS: atom_id res chain seq x y z
N MET A 1 -31.85 -0.15 -8.15
CA MET A 1 -31.57 -0.27 -9.61
C MET A 1 -31.44 1.09 -10.33
N VAL A 2 -32.32 2.07 -10.12
CA VAL A 2 -32.28 3.36 -10.84
C VAL A 2 -31.06 4.21 -10.53
N GLN A 3 -30.61 4.30 -9.27
CA GLN A 3 -29.42 5.08 -8.87
C GLN A 3 -28.11 4.57 -9.52
N GLY A 4 -27.91 3.26 -9.59
CA GLY A 4 -26.71 2.68 -10.23
C GLY A 4 -26.66 2.94 -11.74
N THR A 5 -27.82 3.01 -12.40
CA THR A 5 -27.88 3.30 -13.85
C THR A 5 -27.54 4.76 -14.16
N VAL A 6 -27.96 5.69 -13.29
CA VAL A 6 -27.65 7.14 -13.43
C VAL A 6 -26.16 7.38 -13.17
N ALA A 7 -25.57 6.77 -12.12
CA ALA A 7 -24.15 6.87 -11.81
C ALA A 7 -23.28 6.35 -12.98
N ARG A 8 -23.61 5.19 -13.53
CA ARG A 8 -22.90 4.63 -14.70
C ARG A 8 -22.99 5.51 -15.96
N ARG A 9 -24.15 6.12 -16.22
CA ARG A 9 -24.28 7.07 -17.35
C ARG A 9 -23.42 8.31 -17.16
N GLY A 10 -23.38 8.86 -15.95
CA GLY A 10 -22.53 9.98 -15.60
C GLY A 10 -21.04 9.65 -15.72
N ALA A 11 -20.64 8.46 -15.26
CA ALA A 11 -19.27 7.96 -15.39
C ALA A 11 -18.91 7.78 -16.88
N ARG A 12 -19.80 7.22 -17.70
CA ARG A 12 -19.57 7.06 -19.14
C ARG A 12 -19.35 8.40 -19.83
N ALA A 13 -20.16 9.42 -19.54
CA ALA A 13 -20.00 10.74 -20.13
C ALA A 13 -18.69 11.43 -19.71
N ARG A 14 -18.22 11.22 -18.46
CA ARG A 14 -16.90 11.70 -18.02
C ARG A 14 -15.77 11.00 -18.77
N TRP A 15 -15.84 9.68 -18.86
CA TRP A 15 -14.88 8.88 -19.60
C TRP A 15 -14.78 9.29 -21.08
N ASP A 16 -15.92 9.46 -21.77
CA ASP A 16 -15.93 9.85 -23.18
C ASP A 16 -15.31 11.26 -23.40
N ARG A 17 -15.49 12.20 -22.47
CA ARG A 17 -14.80 13.48 -22.50
C ARG A 17 -13.29 13.33 -22.28
N HIS A 18 -12.87 12.50 -21.35
CA HIS A 18 -11.44 12.21 -21.11
C HIS A 18 -10.80 11.68 -22.38
N VAL A 19 -11.38 10.66 -23.02
CA VAL A 19 -10.85 10.06 -24.27
C VAL A 19 -10.75 11.10 -25.38
N ALA A 20 -11.69 12.03 -25.48
CA ALA A 20 -11.68 13.08 -26.50
C ALA A 20 -10.54 14.11 -26.29
N SER A 21 -10.08 14.30 -25.05
CA SER A 21 -9.06 15.30 -24.69
C SER A 21 -7.71 14.69 -24.33
N ALA A 22 -7.63 13.39 -24.07
CA ALA A 22 -6.39 12.73 -23.67
C ALA A 22 -5.35 12.75 -24.82
N PRO A 23 -4.08 13.03 -24.51
CA PRO A 23 -3.02 12.93 -25.49
C PRO A 23 -2.89 11.50 -26.00
N ARG A 24 -2.65 11.35 -27.30
CA ARG A 24 -2.37 10.03 -27.88
C ARG A 24 -0.98 9.56 -27.40
N ASN A 25 -0.93 8.31 -27.00
CA ASN A 25 0.37 7.68 -26.73
C ASN A 25 1.00 7.25 -28.06
N ASP A 26 2.15 7.82 -28.36
CA ASP A 26 2.86 7.56 -29.65
C ASP A 26 3.66 6.24 -29.61
N ARG A 27 3.90 5.70 -28.42
CA ARG A 27 4.62 4.43 -28.21
C ARG A 27 3.68 3.33 -27.76
N PRO A 28 3.82 2.08 -28.25
CA PRO A 28 3.05 0.97 -27.73
C PRO A 28 3.38 0.72 -26.25
N PHE A 29 2.38 0.36 -25.46
CA PHE A 29 2.57 0.01 -24.05
C PHE A 29 3.34 -1.31 -23.93
N GLU A 30 4.26 -1.33 -22.96
CA GLU A 30 5.10 -2.50 -22.67
C GLU A 30 4.70 -3.17 -21.35
N ALA A 31 4.03 -2.43 -20.45
CA ALA A 31 3.47 -2.99 -19.24
C ALA A 31 2.07 -2.41 -18.97
N VAL A 32 1.23 -3.19 -18.29
CA VAL A 32 -0.10 -2.73 -17.85
C VAL A 32 -0.38 -3.16 -16.42
N ILE A 33 -1.16 -2.35 -15.71
CA ILE A 33 -1.75 -2.74 -14.43
C ILE A 33 -3.20 -3.11 -14.72
N HIS A 34 -3.58 -4.37 -14.49
CA HIS A 34 -4.96 -4.81 -14.62
C HIS A 34 -5.71 -4.53 -13.32
N PHE A 35 -6.61 -3.55 -13.36
CA PHE A 35 -7.47 -3.20 -12.25
C PHE A 35 -8.90 -3.64 -12.53
N ALA A 36 -9.29 -4.77 -11.95
CA ALA A 36 -10.59 -5.42 -12.20
C ALA A 36 -11.65 -5.08 -11.14
N ASP A 37 -11.42 -4.04 -10.37
CA ASP A 37 -12.26 -3.70 -9.21
C ASP A 37 -13.03 -2.39 -9.40
N THR A 38 -13.91 -2.08 -8.45
CA THR A 38 -14.72 -0.86 -8.39
C THR A 38 -13.96 0.31 -7.76
N PRO A 39 -14.45 1.56 -7.87
CA PRO A 39 -13.78 2.73 -7.31
C PRO A 39 -13.44 2.64 -5.82
N VAL A 40 -14.21 1.88 -5.03
CA VAL A 40 -13.97 1.70 -3.58
C VAL A 40 -12.57 1.14 -3.28
N ASN A 41 -12.01 0.33 -4.20
CA ASN A 41 -10.72 -0.31 -4.02
C ASN A 41 -9.56 0.38 -4.77
N ILE A 42 -9.76 1.56 -5.34
CA ILE A 42 -8.71 2.32 -6.04
C ILE A 42 -7.54 2.68 -5.11
N TYR A 43 -7.76 2.81 -3.79
CA TYR A 43 -6.69 3.02 -2.82
C TYR A 43 -5.57 1.97 -2.92
N GLN A 44 -5.89 0.75 -3.37
CA GLN A 44 -4.92 -0.33 -3.59
C GLN A 44 -4.00 -0.03 -4.79
N LEU A 45 -4.57 0.55 -5.84
CA LEU A 45 -3.81 0.96 -7.02
C LEU A 45 -2.96 2.22 -6.75
N ARG A 46 -3.47 3.16 -5.95
CA ARG A 46 -2.76 4.40 -5.58
C ARG A 46 -1.39 4.13 -4.95
N GLN A 47 -1.24 3.01 -4.22
CA GLN A 47 0.04 2.59 -3.64
C GLN A 47 1.13 2.40 -4.70
N TRP A 48 0.74 2.13 -5.93
CA TRP A 48 1.65 1.83 -7.04
C TRP A 48 1.81 2.97 -8.04
N TYR A 49 1.10 4.09 -7.90
CA TYR A 49 1.17 5.19 -8.87
C TYR A 49 2.60 5.66 -9.11
N GLU A 50 3.32 5.99 -8.05
CA GLU A 50 4.66 6.54 -8.20
C GLU A 50 5.70 5.48 -8.62
N PRO A 51 5.78 4.28 -8.04
CA PRO A 51 6.66 3.24 -8.57
C PRO A 51 6.41 2.92 -10.07
N MET A 52 5.16 2.89 -10.49
CA MET A 52 4.81 2.66 -11.89
C MET A 52 5.10 3.86 -12.80
N ARG A 53 5.00 5.08 -12.29
CA ARG A 53 5.43 6.28 -12.99
C ARG A 53 6.95 6.24 -13.25
N ARG A 54 7.73 5.77 -12.28
CA ARG A 54 9.19 5.56 -12.45
C ARG A 54 9.48 4.48 -13.48
N LEU A 55 8.70 3.39 -13.49
CA LEU A 55 8.82 2.37 -14.55
C LEU A 55 8.46 2.97 -15.93
N ALA A 56 7.45 3.84 -15.99
CA ALA A 56 6.97 4.46 -17.23
C ALA A 56 8.00 5.42 -17.86
N GLU A 57 9.01 5.89 -17.13
CA GLU A 57 10.12 6.68 -17.67
C GLU A 57 10.92 5.88 -18.72
N ARG A 58 10.96 4.55 -18.59
CA ARG A 58 11.68 3.64 -19.50
C ARG A 58 10.74 2.82 -20.39
N HIS A 59 9.70 2.29 -19.79
CA HIS A 59 8.73 1.34 -20.41
C HIS A 59 7.34 1.92 -20.32
N PRO A 60 6.67 2.26 -21.45
CA PRO A 60 5.29 2.79 -21.39
C PRO A 60 4.35 1.89 -20.61
N VAL A 61 3.74 2.45 -19.56
CA VAL A 61 2.80 1.76 -18.65
C VAL A 61 1.42 2.35 -18.78
N ALA A 62 0.37 1.51 -18.76
CA ALA A 62 -1.02 1.93 -18.67
C ALA A 62 -1.78 1.18 -17.57
N VAL A 63 -2.88 1.76 -17.11
CA VAL A 63 -3.88 1.05 -16.30
C VAL A 63 -5.00 0.58 -17.21
N ILE A 64 -5.34 -0.71 -17.17
CA ILE A 64 -6.47 -1.28 -17.90
C ILE A 64 -7.57 -1.71 -16.94
N THR A 65 -8.79 -1.28 -17.17
CA THR A 65 -9.97 -1.67 -16.39
C THR A 65 -11.15 -2.02 -17.30
N GLY A 66 -12.04 -2.88 -16.81
CA GLY A 66 -13.31 -3.21 -17.47
C GLY A 66 -14.51 -2.43 -16.89
N ASP A 67 -14.32 -1.69 -15.79
CA ASP A 67 -15.38 -0.93 -15.13
C ASP A 67 -15.33 0.55 -15.50
N VAL A 68 -16.46 1.06 -16.02
CA VAL A 68 -16.55 2.45 -16.49
C VAL A 68 -16.49 3.48 -15.34
N GLU A 69 -16.96 3.11 -14.15
CA GLU A 69 -16.91 4.01 -12.98
C GLU A 69 -15.47 4.15 -12.50
N SER A 70 -14.72 3.04 -12.43
CA SER A 70 -13.29 3.03 -12.14
C SER A 70 -12.50 3.78 -13.22
N ALA A 71 -12.80 3.56 -14.50
CA ALA A 71 -12.13 4.27 -15.60
C ALA A 71 -12.32 5.79 -15.50
N ALA A 72 -13.55 6.25 -15.25
CA ALA A 72 -13.85 7.67 -15.11
C ALA A 72 -13.18 8.30 -13.88
N PHE A 73 -13.10 7.54 -12.79
CA PHE A 73 -12.42 8.00 -11.58
C PHE A 73 -10.89 8.09 -11.78
N LEU A 74 -10.31 7.05 -12.35
CA LEU A 74 -8.88 6.99 -12.64
C LEU A 74 -8.43 8.04 -13.66
N ALA A 75 -9.30 8.38 -14.62
CA ALA A 75 -9.04 9.43 -15.60
C ALA A 75 -8.78 10.81 -14.96
N ASP A 76 -9.38 11.06 -13.79
CA ASP A 76 -9.26 12.34 -13.09
C ASP A 76 -8.03 12.39 -12.15
N GLU A 77 -7.50 11.24 -11.69
CA GLU A 77 -6.44 11.23 -10.67
C GLU A 77 -5.18 10.43 -11.01
N CYS A 78 -5.29 9.40 -11.87
CA CYS A 78 -4.18 8.50 -12.13
C CYS A 78 -3.10 9.18 -12.99
N PRO A 79 -1.83 9.16 -12.57
CA PRO A 79 -0.73 9.77 -13.34
C PRO A 79 -0.35 8.96 -14.58
N LEU A 80 -0.95 7.79 -14.78
CA LEU A 80 -0.70 6.91 -15.92
C LEU A 80 -1.88 6.93 -16.90
N PRO A 81 -1.65 6.68 -18.20
CA PRO A 81 -2.71 6.48 -19.16
C PRO A 81 -3.69 5.37 -18.73
N VAL A 82 -4.98 5.65 -18.85
CA VAL A 82 -6.05 4.70 -18.50
C VAL A 82 -6.71 4.18 -19.76
N VAL A 83 -7.02 2.89 -19.78
CA VAL A 83 -7.66 2.19 -20.91
C VAL A 83 -8.89 1.46 -20.40
N LEU A 84 -10.05 1.70 -21.01
CA LEU A 84 -11.31 1.02 -20.67
C LEU A 84 -11.64 -0.04 -21.70
N HIS A 85 -11.61 -1.31 -21.30
CA HIS A 85 -12.06 -2.45 -22.11
C HIS A 85 -13.03 -3.32 -21.31
N PRO A 86 -14.34 -3.09 -21.42
CA PRO A 86 -15.38 -3.85 -20.71
C PRO A 86 -15.40 -5.34 -21.06
N THR A 87 -14.94 -5.69 -22.24
CA THR A 87 -14.99 -7.06 -22.73
C THR A 87 -13.60 -7.66 -23.00
N VAL A 88 -13.50 -8.98 -22.90
CA VAL A 88 -12.28 -9.73 -23.22
C VAL A 88 -11.86 -9.51 -24.67
N GLY A 89 -12.83 -9.45 -25.61
CA GLY A 89 -12.53 -9.24 -27.02
C GLY A 89 -11.96 -7.86 -27.34
N GLU A 90 -12.35 -6.80 -26.61
CA GLU A 90 -11.74 -5.47 -26.73
C GLU A 90 -10.30 -5.50 -26.21
N THR A 91 -10.08 -6.12 -25.05
CA THR A 91 -8.74 -6.31 -24.48
C THR A 91 -7.85 -7.08 -25.46
N GLU A 92 -8.33 -8.17 -26.04
CA GLU A 92 -7.55 -8.97 -27.00
C GLU A 92 -7.15 -8.16 -28.23
N ARG A 93 -8.10 -7.45 -28.85
CA ARG A 93 -7.81 -6.62 -30.02
C ARG A 93 -6.77 -5.53 -29.70
N TRP A 94 -6.90 -4.91 -28.54
CA TRP A 94 -5.97 -3.88 -28.11
C TRP A 94 -4.57 -4.46 -27.84
N LEU A 95 -4.46 -5.57 -27.10
CA LEU A 95 -3.16 -6.21 -26.80
C LEU A 95 -2.38 -6.55 -28.08
N ARG A 96 -3.06 -6.95 -29.17
CA ARG A 96 -2.44 -7.23 -30.47
C ARG A 96 -1.79 -5.99 -31.12
N THR A 97 -2.16 -4.79 -30.69
CA THR A 97 -1.59 -3.52 -31.17
C THR A 97 -0.52 -2.97 -30.25
N GLN A 98 -0.29 -3.63 -29.11
CA GLN A 98 0.69 -3.23 -28.09
C GLN A 98 1.88 -4.19 -28.05
N ARG A 99 2.86 -3.87 -27.21
CA ARG A 99 4.03 -4.73 -26.92
C ARG A 99 4.04 -5.17 -25.46
N VAL A 100 2.86 -5.45 -24.88
CA VAL A 100 2.73 -5.75 -23.46
C VAL A 100 3.48 -7.04 -23.12
N GLY A 101 4.58 -6.88 -22.40
CA GLY A 101 5.38 -7.98 -21.86
C GLY A 101 5.07 -8.30 -20.40
N ILE A 102 4.43 -7.36 -19.67
CA ILE A 102 4.06 -7.55 -18.26
C ILE A 102 2.62 -7.07 -18.00
N VAL A 103 1.88 -7.87 -17.21
CA VAL A 103 0.60 -7.49 -16.60
C VAL A 103 0.73 -7.58 -15.08
N PHE A 104 0.53 -6.46 -14.39
CA PHE A 104 0.55 -6.38 -12.94
C PHE A 104 -0.84 -6.50 -12.33
N TYR A 105 -0.90 -7.07 -11.11
CA TYR A 105 -2.13 -7.25 -10.33
C TYR A 105 -1.92 -6.79 -8.90
N VAL A 106 -2.70 -5.79 -8.46
CA VAL A 106 -2.57 -5.17 -7.14
C VAL A 106 -3.41 -5.87 -6.06
N ASN A 107 -4.32 -6.77 -6.46
CA ASN A 107 -5.17 -7.51 -5.54
C ASN A 107 -5.53 -8.90 -6.06
N GLN A 108 -6.07 -9.74 -5.17
CA GLN A 108 -6.54 -11.09 -5.50
C GLN A 108 -8.03 -11.08 -5.90
N ASN A 109 -8.36 -10.34 -6.95
CA ASN A 109 -9.72 -10.30 -7.49
C ASN A 109 -9.97 -11.49 -8.45
N ALA A 110 -11.12 -12.17 -8.30
CA ALA A 110 -11.48 -13.28 -9.18
C ALA A 110 -11.54 -12.87 -10.68
N LEU A 111 -11.83 -11.60 -10.97
CA LEU A 111 -11.86 -11.09 -12.34
C LEU A 111 -10.46 -10.99 -12.98
N ASN A 112 -9.38 -11.12 -12.21
CA ASN A 112 -8.03 -11.21 -12.74
C ASN A 112 -7.87 -12.38 -13.72
N PHE A 113 -8.63 -13.47 -13.51
CA PHE A 113 -8.63 -14.64 -14.42
C PHE A 113 -9.08 -14.30 -15.86
N ARG A 114 -9.78 -13.18 -16.05
CA ARG A 114 -10.10 -12.71 -17.42
C ARG A 114 -8.85 -12.24 -18.16
N MET A 115 -7.86 -11.70 -17.45
CA MET A 115 -6.61 -11.21 -18.03
C MET A 115 -5.54 -12.30 -18.07
N LEU A 116 -5.50 -13.20 -17.09
CA LEU A 116 -4.57 -14.35 -17.03
C LEU A 116 -4.69 -15.32 -18.24
N ARG A 117 -5.76 -15.24 -19.00
CA ARG A 117 -5.94 -16.05 -20.22
C ARG A 117 -5.00 -15.68 -21.37
N PHE A 118 -4.45 -14.45 -21.37
CA PHE A 118 -3.52 -13.97 -22.40
C PHE A 118 -2.11 -14.45 -22.06
N ARG A 119 -1.56 -15.33 -22.89
CA ARG A 119 -0.32 -16.08 -22.59
C ARG A 119 0.97 -15.33 -22.93
N ASP A 120 0.90 -14.28 -23.73
CA ASP A 120 2.11 -13.61 -24.24
C ASP A 120 2.81 -12.77 -23.17
N PRO A 121 2.11 -11.96 -22.33
CA PRO A 121 2.75 -11.23 -21.25
C PRO A 121 3.07 -12.13 -20.04
N ALA A 122 4.01 -11.73 -19.22
CA ALA A 122 4.19 -12.25 -17.87
C ALA A 122 3.12 -11.65 -16.94
N HIS A 123 2.51 -12.49 -16.12
CA HIS A 123 1.51 -12.10 -15.13
C HIS A 123 2.16 -12.00 -13.76
N ILE A 124 2.19 -10.79 -13.18
CA ILE A 124 2.91 -10.52 -11.94
C ILE A 124 1.94 -10.00 -10.87
N PHE A 125 1.84 -10.75 -9.78
CA PHE A 125 1.12 -10.27 -8.61
C PHE A 125 2.04 -9.39 -7.77
N ILE A 126 1.63 -8.15 -7.48
CA ILE A 126 2.44 -7.18 -6.74
C ILE A 126 1.81 -6.77 -5.40
N SER A 127 0.58 -7.19 -5.11
CA SER A 127 -0.19 -6.77 -3.94
C SER A 127 -0.35 -5.25 -3.82
N HIS A 128 -1.09 -4.79 -2.85
CA HIS A 128 -1.23 -3.36 -2.52
C HIS A 128 -0.56 -3.01 -1.19
N GLY A 129 -0.06 -4.00 -0.45
CA GLY A 129 0.60 -3.82 0.84
C GLY A 129 1.19 -5.13 1.34
N GLU A 130 2.06 -5.03 2.34
CA GLU A 130 2.56 -6.18 3.09
C GLU A 130 1.70 -6.39 4.35
N SER A 131 1.51 -7.61 4.77
CA SER A 131 0.92 -7.97 6.06
C SER A 131 1.13 -9.44 6.36
N ASP A 132 1.05 -9.84 7.64
CA ASP A 132 1.12 -11.23 8.07
C ASP A 132 -0.22 -11.98 7.96
N LYS A 133 -1.24 -11.37 7.34
CA LYS A 133 -2.56 -11.99 7.22
C LYS A 133 -2.55 -13.20 6.29
N ASP A 134 -3.30 -14.23 6.68
CA ASP A 134 -3.36 -15.53 5.98
C ASP A 134 -3.73 -15.45 4.51
N TYR A 135 -4.62 -14.54 4.12
CA TYR A 135 -5.06 -14.41 2.74
C TYR A 135 -3.91 -13.98 1.78
N MET A 136 -2.82 -13.41 2.33
CA MET A 136 -1.63 -13.05 1.53
C MET A 136 -0.90 -14.27 0.97
N ALA A 137 -1.17 -15.46 1.49
CA ALA A 137 -0.56 -16.72 1.05
C ALA A 137 -1.63 -17.69 0.49
N SER A 138 -2.54 -17.21 -0.34
CA SER A 138 -3.59 -18.04 -0.95
C SER A 138 -3.10 -18.81 -2.18
N ASN A 139 -3.76 -19.93 -2.49
CA ASN A 139 -3.51 -20.71 -3.71
C ASN A 139 -3.66 -19.90 -5.01
N GLN A 140 -4.31 -18.74 -4.97
CA GLN A 140 -4.44 -17.87 -6.14
C GLN A 140 -3.07 -17.38 -6.64
N LEU A 141 -2.04 -17.34 -5.78
CA LEU A 141 -0.67 -16.98 -6.18
C LEU A 141 -0.10 -17.94 -7.23
N LYS A 142 -0.54 -19.21 -7.27
CA LYS A 142 -0.13 -20.18 -8.28
C LYS A 142 -0.59 -19.84 -9.70
N ALA A 143 -1.52 -18.90 -9.86
CA ALA A 143 -2.02 -18.48 -11.16
C ALA A 143 -1.13 -17.43 -11.84
N TYR A 144 -0.17 -16.85 -11.12
CA TYR A 144 0.72 -15.82 -11.65
C TYR A 144 2.10 -16.41 -11.97
N ASP A 145 2.76 -15.88 -13.01
CA ASP A 145 4.14 -16.27 -13.36
C ASP A 145 5.11 -15.91 -12.24
N HIS A 146 4.93 -14.70 -11.66
CA HIS A 146 5.72 -14.23 -10.54
C HIS A 146 4.84 -13.49 -9.52
N THR A 147 5.28 -13.54 -8.26
CA THR A 147 4.74 -12.72 -7.17
C THR A 147 5.89 -11.88 -6.62
N PHE A 148 5.76 -10.57 -6.72
CA PHE A 148 6.71 -9.65 -6.10
C PHE A 148 6.37 -9.53 -4.62
N ILE A 149 7.35 -9.83 -3.78
CA ILE A 149 7.23 -9.86 -2.32
C ILE A 149 8.21 -8.89 -1.67
N ALA A 150 7.89 -8.46 -0.45
CA ALA A 150 8.74 -7.52 0.25
C ALA A 150 10.10 -8.10 0.63
N GLY A 151 10.13 -9.29 1.24
CA GLY A 151 11.40 -9.88 1.68
C GLY A 151 11.26 -11.31 2.19
N GLN A 152 12.18 -11.69 3.10
CA GLN A 152 12.28 -13.06 3.60
C GLN A 152 11.04 -13.49 4.39
N ALA A 153 10.44 -12.59 5.18
CA ALA A 153 9.22 -12.91 5.95
C ALA A 153 8.08 -13.40 5.04
N ALA A 154 7.82 -12.69 3.93
CA ALA A 154 6.80 -13.09 2.96
C ALA A 154 7.18 -14.42 2.25
N TYR A 155 8.45 -14.58 1.90
CA TYR A 155 8.98 -15.81 1.30
C TYR A 155 8.73 -17.04 2.19
N ASP A 156 9.02 -16.92 3.48
CA ASP A 156 8.85 -17.99 4.44
C ASP A 156 7.37 -18.27 4.71
N ARG A 157 6.55 -17.23 4.87
CA ARG A 157 5.10 -17.33 5.09
C ARG A 157 4.42 -18.06 3.92
N ILE A 158 4.69 -17.65 2.69
CA ILE A 158 4.14 -18.28 1.49
C ILE A 158 4.60 -19.74 1.41
N GLY A 159 5.87 -20.00 1.69
CA GLY A 159 6.44 -21.36 1.64
C GLY A 159 5.87 -22.32 2.69
N ARG A 160 5.46 -21.81 3.86
CA ARG A 160 4.77 -22.63 4.87
C ARG A 160 3.33 -22.96 4.50
N ARG A 161 2.68 -22.10 3.71
CA ARG A 161 1.23 -22.18 3.40
C ARG A 161 0.93 -22.87 2.08
N LEU A 162 1.77 -22.68 1.06
CA LEU A 162 1.53 -23.24 -0.26
C LEU A 162 2.27 -24.55 -0.45
N VAL A 163 1.50 -25.61 -0.63
CA VAL A 163 2.01 -26.93 -0.99
C VAL A 163 2.31 -26.99 -2.48
N ASP A 164 3.41 -27.64 -2.87
CA ASP A 164 3.82 -27.81 -4.27
C ASP A 164 3.89 -26.48 -5.03
N PHE A 165 4.73 -25.56 -4.52
CA PHE A 165 4.95 -24.23 -5.04
C PHE A 165 6.45 -23.93 -5.11
N ASP A 166 6.98 -23.78 -6.31
CA ASP A 166 8.38 -23.42 -6.54
C ASP A 166 8.61 -21.94 -6.19
N ARG A 167 9.07 -21.71 -4.96
CA ARG A 167 9.31 -20.37 -4.42
C ARG A 167 10.44 -19.65 -5.16
N GLU A 168 11.50 -20.37 -5.55
CA GLU A 168 12.66 -19.76 -6.22
C GLU A 168 12.28 -19.22 -7.61
N TRP A 169 11.33 -19.88 -8.28
CA TRP A 169 10.83 -19.42 -9.56
C TRP A 169 9.78 -18.31 -9.44
N HIS A 170 8.84 -18.46 -8.50
CA HIS A 170 7.67 -17.58 -8.45
C HIS A 170 7.87 -16.32 -7.61
N LEU A 171 8.73 -16.35 -6.57
CA LEU A 171 8.84 -15.24 -5.63
C LEU A 171 10.07 -14.37 -5.93
N VAL A 172 9.81 -13.08 -6.17
CA VAL A 172 10.85 -12.07 -6.41
C VAL A 172 10.84 -11.06 -5.28
N ARG A 173 11.95 -10.98 -4.52
CA ARG A 173 12.08 -10.05 -3.39
C ARG A 173 12.44 -8.65 -3.91
N ILE A 174 11.50 -7.73 -3.81
CA ILE A 174 11.67 -6.35 -4.31
C ILE A 174 11.76 -5.30 -3.19
N GLY A 175 11.53 -5.67 -1.94
CA GLY A 175 11.35 -4.68 -0.86
C GLY A 175 9.98 -4.00 -0.93
N ARG A 176 9.96 -2.75 -0.50
CA ARG A 176 8.77 -1.89 -0.53
C ARG A 176 9.04 -0.62 -1.37
N PRO A 177 8.87 -0.65 -2.70
CA PRO A 177 9.18 0.48 -3.59
C PRO A 177 8.44 1.78 -3.24
N GLN A 178 7.30 1.67 -2.56
CA GLN A 178 6.46 2.79 -2.14
C GLN A 178 7.12 3.69 -1.10
N VAL A 179 8.07 3.17 -0.31
CA VAL A 179 8.80 3.97 0.69
C VAL A 179 10.00 4.71 0.10
N ASP A 180 10.43 4.33 -1.11
CA ASP A 180 11.55 4.96 -1.82
C ASP A 180 11.14 6.14 -2.70
N VAL A 181 9.86 6.47 -2.72
CA VAL A 181 9.31 7.55 -3.54
C VAL A 181 8.78 8.67 -2.67
N GLN A 182 8.98 9.90 -3.14
CA GLN A 182 8.48 11.08 -2.42
C GLN A 182 6.96 11.19 -2.55
N HIS A 183 6.33 11.53 -1.43
CA HIS A 183 4.92 11.81 -1.37
C HIS A 183 4.69 13.26 -0.93
N PRO A 184 3.97 14.09 -1.70
CA PRO A 184 3.68 15.45 -1.28
C PRO A 184 2.83 15.45 -0.01
N GLY A 185 3.22 16.27 0.96
CA GLY A 185 2.55 16.43 2.25
C GLY A 185 2.56 17.88 2.71
N PRO A 186 1.91 18.19 3.84
CA PRO A 186 1.96 19.52 4.43
C PRO A 186 3.36 19.82 4.97
N ASP A 187 3.76 21.09 4.90
CA ASP A 187 4.95 21.55 5.60
C ASP A 187 4.68 21.60 7.11
N LEU A 188 5.36 20.75 7.85
CA LEU A 188 5.30 20.78 9.31
C LEU A 188 6.40 21.70 9.85
N PRO A 189 6.12 22.52 10.92
CA PRO A 189 7.15 23.35 11.51
C PRO A 189 8.31 22.51 12.07
N ASP A 190 9.54 22.91 11.76
CA ASP A 190 10.77 22.37 12.38
C ASP A 190 11.08 23.18 13.65
N ASP A 191 10.45 22.81 14.76
CA ASP A 191 10.53 23.50 16.04
C ASP A 191 11.06 22.61 17.16
N GLY A 192 11.64 21.47 16.81
CA GLY A 192 12.23 20.49 17.74
C GLY A 192 11.22 19.57 18.42
N ARG A 193 9.95 19.62 18.05
CA ARG A 193 8.96 18.65 18.51
C ARG A 193 9.12 17.31 17.79
N THR A 194 9.05 16.22 18.53
CA THR A 194 8.98 14.87 17.95
C THR A 194 7.62 14.68 17.25
N VAL A 195 7.64 14.35 15.99
CA VAL A 195 6.42 14.09 15.20
C VAL A 195 5.99 12.64 15.37
N VAL A 196 4.84 12.44 16.02
CA VAL A 196 4.25 11.12 16.29
C VAL A 196 3.11 10.85 15.31
N LEU A 197 3.27 9.87 14.44
CA LEU A 197 2.18 9.35 13.62
C LEU A 197 1.35 8.38 14.46
N TYR A 198 0.08 8.68 14.67
CA TYR A 198 -0.90 7.73 15.19
C TYR A 198 -1.82 7.26 14.09
N ALA A 199 -1.68 6.00 13.69
CA ALA A 199 -2.40 5.40 12.56
C ALA A 199 -3.14 4.12 12.97
N PRO A 200 -4.27 4.23 13.69
CA PRO A 200 -5.08 3.08 14.06
C PRO A 200 -5.80 2.48 12.85
N THR A 201 -5.97 1.15 12.87
CA THR A 201 -6.85 0.47 11.91
C THR A 201 -8.32 0.70 12.26
N TRP A 202 -9.24 0.23 11.40
CA TRP A 202 -10.67 0.23 11.69
C TRP A 202 -11.06 -0.95 12.60
N GLU A 203 -12.27 -0.90 13.11
CA GLU A 203 -12.79 -1.84 14.12
C GLU A 203 -12.93 -3.30 13.65
N GLY A 204 -12.77 -3.56 12.35
CA GLY A 204 -13.00 -4.90 11.79
C GLY A 204 -14.49 -5.18 11.53
N ASP A 205 -14.78 -6.27 10.82
CA ASP A 205 -16.14 -6.74 10.51
C ASP A 205 -16.54 -7.99 11.32
N ARG A 206 -15.61 -8.49 12.13
CA ARG A 206 -15.78 -9.66 13.01
C ARG A 206 -14.86 -9.58 14.22
N PRO A 207 -15.22 -10.21 15.35
CA PRO A 207 -14.47 -10.13 16.60
C PRO A 207 -13.00 -10.58 16.49
N THR A 208 -12.70 -11.58 15.66
CA THR A 208 -11.32 -12.08 15.44
C THR A 208 -10.40 -11.07 14.73
N MET A 209 -10.98 -10.03 14.12
CA MET A 209 -10.26 -8.97 13.40
C MET A 209 -10.35 -7.60 14.09
N GLU A 210 -10.75 -7.53 15.34
CA GLU A 210 -10.84 -6.30 16.12
C GLU A 210 -9.47 -5.91 16.66
N TYR A 211 -8.64 -5.34 15.78
CA TYR A 211 -7.27 -4.90 16.11
C TYR A 211 -7.16 -3.43 16.52
N SER A 212 -8.24 -2.65 16.39
CA SER A 212 -8.19 -1.21 16.54
C SER A 212 -7.88 -0.75 17.97
N SER A 213 -6.81 0.01 18.12
CA SER A 213 -6.42 0.68 19.38
C SER A 213 -7.27 1.91 19.70
N LEU A 214 -8.14 2.34 18.78
CA LEU A 214 -8.86 3.61 18.91
C LEU A 214 -9.70 3.69 20.20
N ARG A 215 -10.32 2.57 20.61
CA ARG A 215 -11.14 2.50 21.82
C ARG A 215 -10.31 2.40 23.10
N SER A 216 -9.21 1.68 23.05
CA SER A 216 -8.46 1.27 24.25
C SER A 216 -7.26 2.16 24.56
N HIS A 217 -6.55 2.66 23.55
CA HIS A 217 -5.31 3.39 23.72
C HIS A 217 -5.45 4.89 23.44
N ALA A 218 -6.29 5.29 22.48
CA ALA A 218 -6.19 6.59 21.83
C ALA A 218 -6.31 7.79 22.78
N LEU A 219 -7.30 7.83 23.66
CA LEU A 219 -7.51 8.99 24.54
C LEU A 219 -6.43 9.13 25.61
N PRO A 220 -6.09 8.09 26.42
CA PRO A 220 -5.00 8.19 27.40
C PRO A 220 -3.66 8.54 26.77
N MET A 221 -3.34 7.93 25.64
CA MET A 221 -2.13 8.20 24.87
C MET A 221 -2.08 9.65 24.37
N LEU A 222 -3.16 10.14 23.77
CA LEU A 222 -3.21 11.51 23.26
C LEU A 222 -3.11 12.53 24.39
N ASP A 223 -3.74 12.29 25.55
CA ASP A 223 -3.63 13.14 26.72
C ASP A 223 -2.18 13.26 27.20
N ALA A 224 -1.48 12.13 27.29
CA ALA A 224 -0.08 12.09 27.72
C ALA A 224 0.84 12.83 26.72
N LEU A 225 0.69 12.62 25.42
CA LEU A 225 1.48 13.30 24.39
C LEU A 225 1.27 14.81 24.41
N LEU A 226 0.02 15.26 24.47
CA LEU A 226 -0.34 16.68 24.48
C LEU A 226 0.15 17.40 25.76
N ALA A 227 0.11 16.72 26.91
CA ALA A 227 0.54 17.30 28.19
C ALA A 227 2.02 17.70 28.20
N THR A 228 2.88 17.07 27.40
CA THR A 228 4.31 17.36 27.37
C THR A 228 4.65 18.64 26.59
N GLY A 229 3.86 19.06 25.65
CA GLY A 229 4.16 20.12 24.68
C GLY A 229 5.36 19.82 23.76
N ARG A 230 5.99 18.64 23.89
CA ARG A 230 7.19 18.23 23.12
C ARG A 230 6.86 17.41 21.89
N HIS A 231 5.59 17.04 21.69
CA HIS A 231 5.16 16.19 20.60
C HIS A 231 4.21 16.91 19.64
N ARG A 232 4.35 16.62 18.37
CA ARG A 232 3.38 16.95 17.32
C ARG A 232 2.69 15.66 16.89
N VAL A 233 1.38 15.61 17.00
CA VAL A 233 0.60 14.42 16.63
C VAL A 233 0.06 14.58 15.23
N VAL A 234 0.34 13.60 14.37
CA VAL A 234 -0.29 13.37 13.07
C VAL A 234 -1.24 12.20 13.25
N TYR A 235 -2.53 12.47 13.33
CA TYR A 235 -3.57 11.44 13.46
C TYR A 235 -4.11 11.05 12.10
N ARG A 236 -3.92 9.79 11.74
CA ARG A 236 -4.38 9.20 10.47
C ARG A 236 -5.44 8.14 10.75
N PRO A 237 -6.76 8.46 10.77
CA PRO A 237 -7.81 7.46 10.90
C PRO A 237 -7.84 6.54 9.68
N HIS A 238 -8.23 5.30 9.89
CA HIS A 238 -8.51 4.40 8.76
C HIS A 238 -9.79 4.86 8.02
N PRO A 239 -9.85 4.83 6.67
CA PRO A 239 -11.03 5.30 5.90
C PRO A 239 -12.34 4.60 6.26
N ARG A 240 -12.28 3.40 6.86
CA ARG A 240 -13.45 2.64 7.30
C ARG A 240 -13.77 2.78 8.79
N THR A 241 -13.10 3.68 9.51
CA THR A 241 -13.36 3.91 10.94
C THR A 241 -14.83 4.29 11.18
N GLY A 242 -15.54 3.54 12.01
CA GLY A 242 -16.96 3.72 12.30
C GLY A 242 -17.90 3.29 11.18
N ALA A 243 -17.41 2.50 10.21
CA ALA A 243 -18.25 1.95 9.15
C ALA A 243 -19.11 0.79 9.65
N PHE A 244 -18.60 0.01 10.61
CA PHE A 244 -19.28 -1.14 11.18
C PHE A 244 -19.88 -0.84 12.57
N ASP A 245 -19.09 -0.23 13.46
CA ASP A 245 -19.51 0.21 14.79
C ASP A 245 -19.52 1.75 14.88
N PRO A 246 -20.72 2.40 14.95
CA PRO A 246 -20.83 3.86 15.05
C PRO A 246 -20.12 4.46 16.27
N SER A 247 -19.85 3.69 17.34
CA SER A 247 -19.13 4.17 18.52
C SER A 247 -17.68 4.56 18.18
N TYR A 248 -17.04 3.90 17.20
CA TYR A 248 -15.72 4.26 16.72
C TYR A 248 -15.71 5.60 15.97
N ARG A 249 -16.82 5.97 15.31
CA ARG A 249 -16.98 7.31 14.73
C ARG A 249 -17.03 8.39 15.81
N ALA A 250 -17.70 8.13 16.93
CA ALA A 250 -17.72 9.06 18.07
C ALA A 250 -16.34 9.21 18.72
N LEU A 251 -15.58 8.13 18.85
CA LEU A 251 -14.20 8.15 19.34
C LEU A 251 -13.30 8.96 18.40
N HIS A 252 -13.36 8.70 17.11
CA HIS A 252 -12.65 9.48 16.09
C HIS A 252 -12.95 10.98 16.24
N GLN A 253 -14.22 11.36 16.33
CA GLN A 253 -14.62 12.76 16.47
C GLN A 253 -14.09 13.38 17.78
N SER A 254 -14.01 12.59 18.86
CA SER A 254 -13.43 13.04 20.13
C SER A 254 -11.94 13.35 19.98
N LEU A 255 -11.17 12.52 19.28
CA LEU A 255 -9.76 12.78 18.99
C LEU A 255 -9.57 14.04 18.15
N VAL A 256 -10.36 14.18 17.09
CA VAL A 256 -10.35 15.38 16.22
C VAL A 256 -10.58 16.63 17.04
N THR A 257 -11.64 16.66 17.85
CA THR A 257 -11.98 17.81 18.72
C THR A 257 -10.84 18.13 19.71
N LYS A 258 -10.19 17.10 20.26
CA LYS A 258 -9.07 17.27 21.21
C LYS A 258 -7.86 17.88 20.52
N LEU A 259 -7.46 17.40 19.34
CA LEU A 259 -6.33 17.94 18.56
C LEU A 259 -6.61 19.39 18.08
N GLU A 260 -7.82 19.67 17.62
CA GLU A 260 -8.23 21.04 17.26
C GLU A 260 -8.20 21.98 18.47
N SER A 261 -8.59 21.48 19.65
CA SER A 261 -8.54 22.27 20.88
C SER A 261 -7.11 22.55 21.33
N ALA A 262 -6.20 21.56 21.19
CA ALA A 262 -4.78 21.73 21.44
C ALA A 262 -4.17 22.77 20.48
N ASN A 263 -4.50 22.73 19.20
CA ASN A 263 -4.04 23.71 18.22
C ASN A 263 -4.59 25.13 18.47
N ARG A 264 -5.80 25.26 19.04
CA ARG A 264 -6.31 26.57 19.46
C ARG A 264 -5.54 27.12 20.65
N ALA A 265 -5.13 26.27 21.58
CA ALA A 265 -4.35 26.65 22.76
C ALA A 265 -2.89 26.97 22.39
N ASP A 266 -2.28 26.20 21.51
CA ASP A 266 -0.93 26.42 20.97
C ASP A 266 -0.92 26.23 19.44
N PRO A 267 -1.10 27.28 18.66
CA PRO A 267 -1.08 27.18 17.20
C PRO A 267 0.24 26.68 16.61
N LYS A 268 1.37 26.82 17.35
CA LYS A 268 2.67 26.31 16.91
C LYS A 268 2.77 24.79 17.03
N ALA A 269 1.94 24.16 17.86
CA ALA A 269 1.90 22.71 17.97
C ALA A 269 1.58 22.05 16.60
N ALA A 270 0.71 22.68 15.82
CA ALA A 270 0.40 22.27 14.45
C ALA A 270 0.11 20.76 14.34
N HIS A 271 -0.69 20.23 15.27
CA HIS A 271 -1.17 18.85 15.17
C HIS A 271 -2.02 18.68 13.91
N VAL A 272 -1.92 17.54 13.25
CA VAL A 272 -2.61 17.26 11.99
C VAL A 272 -3.62 16.14 12.16
N VAL A 273 -4.82 16.33 11.61
CA VAL A 273 -5.78 15.26 11.37
C VAL A 273 -5.83 15.05 9.86
N ASP A 274 -5.35 13.90 9.40
CA ASP A 274 -5.31 13.59 7.97
C ASP A 274 -6.17 12.38 7.63
N ALA A 275 -7.42 12.64 7.21
CA ALA A 275 -8.36 11.61 6.81
C ALA A 275 -8.37 11.35 5.29
N ASP A 276 -7.92 12.31 4.49
CA ASP A 276 -8.25 12.37 3.06
C ASP A 276 -7.05 12.25 2.12
N SER A 277 -5.84 12.61 2.56
CA SER A 277 -4.68 12.57 1.67
C SER A 277 -4.23 11.13 1.36
N PRO A 278 -3.57 10.88 0.23
CA PRO A 278 -2.90 9.61 -0.01
C PRO A 278 -1.86 9.34 1.09
N PHE A 279 -1.76 8.08 1.53
CA PHE A 279 -0.73 7.68 2.49
C PHE A 279 0.65 7.72 1.82
N GLY A 280 1.66 8.15 2.54
CA GLY A 280 3.04 8.20 2.06
C GLY A 280 3.84 9.33 2.72
N TRP A 281 3.38 10.59 2.64
CA TRP A 281 4.10 11.72 3.23
C TRP A 281 4.37 11.58 4.74
N HIS A 282 3.53 10.84 5.42
CA HIS A 282 3.67 10.51 6.84
C HIS A 282 4.96 9.76 7.17
N LEU A 283 5.43 8.93 6.22
CA LEU A 283 6.64 8.14 6.35
C LEU A 283 7.88 9.03 6.42
N ASP A 284 7.87 10.14 5.69
CA ASP A 284 8.97 11.12 5.70
C ASP A 284 8.85 12.07 6.88
N ALA A 285 7.64 12.58 7.15
CA ALA A 285 7.39 13.67 8.07
C ALA A 285 7.40 13.26 9.55
N ALA A 286 7.07 12.02 9.89
CA ALA A 286 7.02 11.56 11.27
C ALA A 286 8.34 10.90 11.71
N ASP A 287 8.67 11.04 13.00
CA ASP A 287 9.87 10.47 13.62
C ASP A 287 9.60 9.09 14.21
N VAL A 288 8.37 8.85 14.67
CA VAL A 288 7.92 7.60 15.30
C VAL A 288 6.46 7.34 14.98
N CYS A 289 6.09 6.07 14.91
CA CYS A 289 4.72 5.65 14.66
C CYS A 289 4.14 4.83 15.81
N VAL A 290 2.88 5.09 16.14
CA VAL A 290 2.02 4.20 16.93
C VAL A 290 0.95 3.67 15.99
N SER A 291 0.91 2.38 15.78
CA SER A 291 -0.03 1.74 14.85
C SER A 291 -0.49 0.38 15.33
N ASP A 292 -1.64 -0.03 14.86
CA ASP A 292 -2.17 -1.36 15.07
C ASP A 292 -1.56 -2.36 14.08
N ILE A 293 -1.87 -3.66 14.23
CA ILE A 293 -1.52 -4.70 13.27
C ILE A 293 -2.26 -4.43 11.94
N SER A 294 -1.60 -3.69 11.05
CA SER A 294 -2.18 -3.14 9.82
C SER A 294 -1.13 -2.98 8.72
N ALA A 295 -1.54 -2.72 7.49
CA ALA A 295 -0.62 -2.44 6.39
C ALA A 295 0.27 -1.21 6.67
N VAL A 296 -0.24 -0.21 7.41
CA VAL A 296 0.53 0.99 7.79
C VAL A 296 1.72 0.64 8.67
N ALA A 297 1.56 -0.31 9.63
CA ALA A 297 2.68 -0.76 10.46
C ALA A 297 3.82 -1.36 9.61
N PHE A 298 3.47 -2.11 8.55
CA PHE A 298 4.48 -2.67 7.65
C PHE A 298 5.12 -1.61 6.75
N ASP A 299 4.34 -0.66 6.21
CA ASP A 299 4.89 0.45 5.44
C ASP A 299 5.82 1.31 6.31
N TRP A 300 5.45 1.55 7.57
CA TRP A 300 6.30 2.24 8.52
C TRP A 300 7.57 1.45 8.88
N LEU A 301 7.44 0.14 9.13
CA LEU A 301 8.58 -0.74 9.41
C LEU A 301 9.65 -0.64 8.31
N ALA A 302 9.24 -0.51 7.05
CA ALA A 302 10.15 -0.35 5.91
C ALA A 302 10.97 0.95 5.92
N THR A 303 10.60 1.93 6.75
CA THR A 303 11.41 3.15 6.94
C THR A 303 12.59 2.97 7.88
N GLY A 304 12.62 1.91 8.67
CA GLY A 304 13.59 1.70 9.75
C GLY A 304 13.41 2.60 10.97
N LYS A 305 12.37 3.45 10.99
CA LYS A 305 12.08 4.36 12.13
C LYS A 305 11.33 3.63 13.25
N PRO A 306 11.42 4.08 14.52
CA PRO A 306 10.78 3.41 15.67
C PRO A 306 9.27 3.23 15.50
N LEU A 307 8.76 2.04 15.86
CA LEU A 307 7.37 1.66 15.84
C LEU A 307 6.91 1.15 17.21
N LEU A 308 5.83 1.71 17.73
CA LEU A 308 5.02 1.08 18.78
C LEU A 308 3.84 0.36 18.13
N LEU A 309 3.88 -0.96 18.13
CA LEU A 309 2.79 -1.80 17.64
C LEU A 309 1.82 -2.07 18.79
N THR A 310 0.56 -1.65 18.66
CA THR A 310 -0.41 -1.83 19.74
C THR A 310 -0.85 -3.29 19.86
N GLU A 311 -0.99 -3.76 21.11
CA GLU A 311 -1.65 -5.04 21.40
C GLU A 311 -3.17 -4.86 21.28
N PRO A 312 -3.87 -5.70 20.49
CA PRO A 312 -5.33 -5.66 20.47
C PRO A 312 -5.93 -5.88 21.85
N ALA A 313 -6.80 -4.99 22.28
CA ALA A 313 -7.46 -5.11 23.58
C ALA A 313 -8.61 -6.13 23.58
N SER A 314 -9.09 -6.52 22.40
CA SER A 314 -10.15 -7.54 22.24
C SER A 314 -9.60 -8.94 22.56
N PRO A 315 -10.15 -9.67 23.52
CA PRO A 315 -9.69 -11.02 23.86
C PRO A 315 -9.97 -12.05 22.77
N THR A 316 -10.79 -11.70 21.79
CA THR A 316 -11.16 -12.56 20.66
C THR A 316 -10.33 -12.26 19.40
N ALA A 317 -9.49 -11.22 19.41
CA ALA A 317 -8.63 -10.91 18.29
C ALA A 317 -7.60 -12.03 18.08
N GLU A 318 -7.52 -12.54 16.84
CA GLU A 318 -6.55 -13.56 16.46
C GLU A 318 -5.27 -12.90 15.97
N VAL A 319 -4.21 -12.97 16.77
CA VAL A 319 -2.90 -12.38 16.47
C VAL A 319 -1.93 -13.47 16.03
N ASP A 320 -1.35 -13.32 14.83
CA ASP A 320 -0.26 -14.19 14.39
C ASP A 320 1.02 -13.84 15.16
N ARG A 321 1.38 -14.70 16.12
CA ARG A 321 2.58 -14.55 16.93
C ARG A 321 3.87 -15.01 16.23
N ASP A 322 3.78 -15.68 15.09
CA ASP A 322 4.93 -15.96 14.23
C ASP A 322 5.30 -14.76 13.36
N GLY A 323 4.38 -13.80 13.22
CA GLY A 323 4.54 -12.56 12.48
C GLY A 323 5.17 -11.41 13.29
N LEU A 324 4.93 -10.19 12.83
CA LEU A 324 5.48 -8.94 13.39
C LEU A 324 5.12 -8.76 14.88
N ALA A 325 3.88 -9.08 15.25
CA ALA A 325 3.39 -8.95 16.63
C ALA A 325 4.05 -9.91 17.62
N GLY A 326 4.73 -10.96 17.17
CA GLY A 326 5.52 -11.84 18.03
C GLY A 326 7.01 -11.49 18.04
N ARG A 327 7.44 -10.56 17.19
CA ARG A 327 8.84 -10.11 17.07
C ARG A 327 9.10 -8.78 17.75
N LEU A 328 8.07 -7.96 17.92
CA LEU A 328 8.09 -6.69 18.63
C LEU A 328 7.44 -6.84 20.01
N ASP A 329 7.90 -6.05 20.96
CA ASP A 329 7.18 -5.86 22.20
C ASP A 329 5.96 -4.98 21.90
N THR A 330 4.77 -5.53 22.09
CA THR A 330 3.54 -4.83 21.78
C THR A 330 3.15 -3.85 22.89
N PHE A 331 2.56 -2.72 22.52
CA PHE A 331 2.13 -1.67 23.43
C PHE A 331 0.72 -1.96 23.95
N HIS A 332 0.61 -2.27 25.23
CA HIS A 332 -0.64 -2.69 25.86
C HIS A 332 -1.51 -1.50 26.29
N ALA A 333 -2.82 -1.70 26.34
CA ALA A 333 -3.81 -0.66 26.64
C ALA A 333 -3.72 -0.10 28.06
N ASP A 334 -3.32 -0.90 29.04
CA ASP A 334 -3.11 -0.48 30.44
C ASP A 334 -1.91 0.47 30.61
N ARG A 335 -1.02 0.50 29.61
CA ARG A 335 0.13 1.40 29.55
C ARG A 335 -0.06 2.58 28.60
N ALA A 336 -1.27 2.77 28.06
CA ALA A 336 -1.51 3.80 27.06
C ALA A 336 -1.16 5.22 27.54
N ALA A 337 -1.28 5.50 28.84
CA ALA A 337 -0.85 6.77 29.45
C ALA A 337 0.68 6.92 29.55
N ASP A 338 1.45 5.83 29.50
CA ASP A 338 2.92 5.81 29.57
C ASP A 338 3.56 5.96 28.18
N VAL A 339 2.81 6.34 27.16
CA VAL A 339 3.25 6.38 25.75
C VAL A 339 4.56 7.16 25.57
N VAL A 340 4.79 8.23 26.33
CA VAL A 340 6.01 9.04 26.22
C VAL A 340 7.25 8.22 26.59
N GLU A 341 7.18 7.44 27.66
CA GLU A 341 8.26 6.54 28.09
C GLU A 341 8.47 5.42 27.07
N GLU A 342 7.38 4.89 26.52
CA GLU A 342 7.44 3.84 25.50
C GLU A 342 8.06 4.34 24.17
N LEU A 343 7.78 5.59 23.78
CA LEU A 343 8.42 6.20 22.61
C LEU A 343 9.92 6.41 22.84
N GLU A 344 10.31 6.89 24.04
CA GLU A 344 11.71 7.06 24.41
C GLU A 344 12.44 5.70 24.43
N ARG A 345 11.82 4.65 24.96
CA ARG A 345 12.34 3.28 24.94
C ARG A 345 12.53 2.77 23.53
N ALA A 346 11.51 2.90 22.66
CA ALA A 346 11.57 2.43 21.28
C ALA A 346 12.66 3.15 20.44
N ALA A 347 13.00 4.37 20.80
CA ALA A 347 14.07 5.14 20.17
C ALA A 347 15.48 4.81 20.74
N GLY A 348 15.60 3.98 21.77
CA GLY A 348 16.86 3.59 22.40
C GLY A 348 17.73 2.70 21.51
N ASP A 349 19.05 2.68 21.76
CA ASP A 349 20.02 1.98 20.88
C ASP A 349 19.84 0.46 20.87
N ASP A 350 19.47 -0.16 22.00
CA ASP A 350 19.25 -1.61 22.10
C ASP A 350 18.05 -2.03 21.25
N GLU A 351 16.95 -1.27 21.32
CA GLU A 351 15.76 -1.53 20.51
C GLU A 351 16.01 -1.27 19.02
N ARG A 352 16.83 -0.27 18.68
CA ARG A 352 17.23 -0.01 17.26
C ARG A 352 17.94 -1.20 16.63
N ALA A 353 18.85 -1.86 17.35
CA ALA A 353 19.58 -3.02 16.83
C ALA A 353 18.63 -4.21 16.58
N ARG A 354 17.73 -4.47 17.54
CA ARG A 354 16.69 -5.51 17.41
C ARG A 354 15.74 -5.21 16.25
N TYR A 355 15.33 -3.94 16.15
CA TYR A 355 14.43 -3.46 15.12
C TYR A 355 15.05 -3.57 13.71
N ALA A 356 16.33 -3.23 13.55
CA ALA A 356 17.05 -3.36 12.29
C ALA A 356 17.03 -4.81 11.74
N ALA A 357 17.21 -5.82 12.61
CA ALA A 357 17.13 -7.22 12.21
C ALA A 357 15.70 -7.61 11.74
N ILE A 358 14.67 -7.06 12.36
CA ILE A 358 13.27 -7.26 11.93
C ILE A 358 13.05 -6.61 10.57
N VAL A 359 13.50 -5.37 10.38
CA VAL A 359 13.40 -4.64 9.10
C VAL A 359 14.09 -5.44 7.98
N GLU A 360 15.32 -5.91 8.21
CA GLU A 360 16.06 -6.73 7.24
C GLU A 360 15.30 -8.02 6.88
N HIS A 361 14.72 -8.69 7.87
CA HIS A 361 13.93 -9.91 7.62
C HIS A 361 12.68 -9.64 6.76
N TYR A 362 11.98 -8.51 7.00
CA TYR A 362 10.77 -8.18 6.25
C TYR A 362 11.04 -7.60 4.86
N PHE A 363 12.06 -6.76 4.70
CA PHE A 363 12.25 -5.93 3.50
C PHE A 363 13.65 -6.05 2.86
N GLY A 364 14.59 -6.72 3.52
CA GLY A 364 16.00 -6.70 3.12
C GLY A 364 16.62 -5.33 3.33
N ASP A 365 17.54 -4.94 2.47
CA ASP A 365 18.16 -3.62 2.48
C ASP A 365 17.10 -2.53 2.19
N VAL A 366 16.92 -1.61 3.13
CA VAL A 366 16.00 -0.47 3.05
C VAL A 366 16.73 0.85 2.88
N THR A 367 18.01 0.84 2.47
CA THR A 367 18.72 2.04 2.05
C THR A 367 17.89 2.76 0.99
N PRO A 368 17.66 4.08 1.10
CA PRO A 368 16.81 4.82 0.17
C PRO A 368 17.12 4.55 -1.30
N GLY A 369 16.09 4.20 -2.06
CA GLY A 369 16.17 3.86 -3.49
C GLY A 369 16.42 2.38 -3.80
N THR A 370 16.82 1.55 -2.83
CA THR A 370 17.14 0.13 -3.11
C THR A 370 15.93 -0.71 -3.44
N SER A 371 14.80 -0.50 -2.79
CA SER A 371 13.57 -1.23 -3.09
C SER A 371 13.02 -0.87 -4.46
N LEU A 372 13.02 0.43 -4.80
CA LEU A 372 12.63 0.88 -6.13
C LEU A 372 13.59 0.35 -7.20
N GLY A 373 14.90 0.35 -6.94
CA GLY A 373 15.90 -0.24 -7.81
C GLY A 373 15.61 -1.71 -8.10
N ARG A 374 15.43 -2.55 -7.05
CA ARG A 374 15.09 -3.97 -7.20
C ARG A 374 13.81 -4.20 -8.00
N PHE A 375 12.77 -3.36 -7.78
CA PHE A 375 11.54 -3.43 -8.56
C PHE A 375 11.78 -3.16 -10.04
N LEU A 376 12.49 -2.07 -10.37
CA LEU A 376 12.79 -1.69 -11.75
C LEU A 376 13.65 -2.75 -12.45
N ASP A 377 14.67 -3.26 -11.77
CA ASP A 377 15.57 -4.30 -12.31
C ASP A 377 14.81 -5.62 -12.58
N ALA A 378 13.91 -6.02 -11.67
CA ALA A 378 13.07 -7.19 -11.88
C ALA A 378 12.15 -7.03 -13.10
N CYS A 379 11.54 -5.84 -13.27
CA CYS A 379 10.73 -5.54 -14.44
C CYS A 379 11.54 -5.59 -15.73
N GLU A 380 12.74 -4.98 -15.76
CA GLU A 380 13.65 -4.98 -16.91
C GLU A 380 14.05 -6.40 -17.33
N GLN A 381 14.42 -7.25 -16.36
CA GLN A 381 14.79 -8.64 -16.62
C GLN A 381 13.64 -9.43 -17.24
N ILE A 382 12.40 -9.25 -16.73
CA ILE A 382 11.22 -9.93 -17.24
C ILE A 382 10.87 -9.43 -18.64
N LEU A 383 10.85 -8.12 -18.88
CA LEU A 383 10.58 -7.53 -20.19
C LEU A 383 11.61 -7.99 -21.23
N SER A 384 12.89 -7.92 -20.90
CA SER A 384 13.97 -8.39 -21.77
C SER A 384 13.85 -9.88 -22.10
N ARG A 385 13.47 -10.70 -21.12
CA ARG A 385 13.21 -12.14 -21.34
C ARG A 385 12.02 -12.37 -22.28
N ARG A 386 10.90 -11.66 -22.07
CA ARG A 386 9.71 -11.78 -22.91
C ARG A 386 9.97 -11.31 -24.34
N ALA A 387 10.70 -10.21 -24.53
CA ALA A 387 11.09 -9.75 -25.86
C ALA A 387 11.90 -10.81 -26.64
N ARG A 388 12.83 -11.50 -25.98
CA ARG A 388 13.59 -12.60 -26.60
C ARG A 388 12.68 -13.78 -26.99
N LEU A 389 11.75 -14.17 -26.12
CA LEU A 389 10.83 -15.28 -26.37
C LEU A 389 9.82 -14.98 -27.48
N SER A 390 9.44 -13.70 -27.65
CA SER A 390 8.49 -13.26 -28.69
C SER A 390 9.13 -12.98 -30.05
N GLY A 391 10.44 -13.20 -30.20
CA GLY A 391 11.17 -12.89 -31.44
C GLY A 391 11.31 -11.38 -31.74
N HIS A 392 11.05 -10.51 -30.77
CA HIS A 392 11.20 -9.05 -30.85
C HIS A 392 12.48 -8.56 -30.14
N GLY A 393 13.44 -9.44 -29.87
CA GLY A 393 14.75 -9.05 -29.34
C GLY A 393 15.53 -8.19 -30.34
N PRO A 394 16.48 -7.31 -29.89
CA PRO A 394 17.34 -6.58 -30.80
C PRO A 394 18.06 -7.59 -31.71
N GLU A 395 17.92 -7.43 -33.01
CA GLU A 395 18.70 -8.18 -33.99
C GLU A 395 20.19 -7.97 -33.60
N HIS A 396 20.86 -9.06 -33.20
CA HIS A 396 22.31 -9.04 -33.20
C HIS A 396 22.74 -8.78 -34.62
N GLY A 397 23.22 -7.56 -34.88
CA GLY A 397 23.80 -7.19 -36.13
C GLY A 397 24.76 -8.29 -36.53
N ALA A 398 24.46 -8.96 -37.63
CA ALA A 398 25.38 -9.88 -38.27
C ALA A 398 26.65 -9.08 -38.63
N ALA A 399 27.71 -9.30 -37.87
CA ALA A 399 29.03 -8.94 -38.30
C ALA A 399 29.38 -9.87 -39.47
N GLY A 400 29.32 -9.31 -40.70
CA GLY A 400 29.94 -9.87 -41.85
C GLY A 400 31.42 -9.49 -41.90
#